data_7fa63ec8bdf07f59c845966334ef4525
#
_entry.id   7fa63ec8bdf07f59c845966334ef4525
#
_cell.length_a   1.000
_cell.length_b   1.000
_cell.length_c   1.000
_cell.angle_alpha   90.00
_cell.angle_beta   90.00
_cell.angle_gamma   90.00
#
_symmetry.space_group_name_H-M   'P 1'
#
loop_
_entity.id
_entity.type
_entity.pdbx_description
1 polymer ?
#
loop_
_entity_poly.entity_id
_entity_poly.type
_entity_poly.pdbx_seq_one_letter_code
_entity_poly.pdbx_strand_id
1 'polypeptide(L)'
;MHFKYPKDFIRNTKNCFISFIPEELLKQICNSKKVTYEMIRKRLFRNSQKIRINELRDYFGTFLLQHGILEAEINLCQGRIPPSIFIKHYWSPKLSELRDRVLIALKGLEQSINN
;
A
#
# COMPACT_ATOMS: atom_id res chain seq x y z
N MET A 1 -1.49 -7.51 18.06
CA MET A 1 -1.14 -6.24 17.40
C MET A 1 -2.13 -5.16 17.86
N HIS A 2 -1.65 -4.13 18.52
CA HIS A 2 -2.48 -3.06 19.06
C HIS A 2 -2.11 -1.72 18.41
N PHE A 3 -2.49 -1.53 17.15
CA PHE A 3 -2.40 -0.23 16.52
C PHE A 3 -3.69 0.53 16.77
N LYS A 4 -3.61 1.59 17.57
CA LYS A 4 -4.72 2.53 17.76
C LYS A 4 -4.48 3.71 16.82
N TYR A 5 -5.24 3.76 15.74
CA TYR A 5 -5.27 4.94 14.87
C TYR A 5 -6.50 5.78 15.15
N PRO A 6 -6.42 7.11 14.99
CA PRO A 6 -7.60 7.95 15.02
C PRO A 6 -8.64 7.46 14.01
N LYS A 7 -9.90 7.42 14.43
CA LYS A 7 -11.01 6.92 13.60
C LYS A 7 -11.12 7.64 12.24
N ASP A 8 -10.68 8.88 12.20
CA ASP A 8 -10.72 9.71 10.98
C ASP A 8 -9.81 9.20 9.85
N PHE A 9 -8.81 8.39 10.18
CA PHE A 9 -7.90 7.79 9.19
C PHE A 9 -8.26 6.37 8.78
N ILE A 10 -9.27 5.77 9.42
CA ILE A 10 -9.65 4.37 9.18
C ILE A 10 -11.04 4.35 8.57
N ARG A 11 -11.15 3.78 7.38
CA ARG A 11 -12.45 3.57 6.73
C ARG A 11 -13.15 2.35 7.31
N ASN A 12 -14.37 2.54 7.83
CA ASN A 12 -15.36 1.50 8.18
C ASN A 12 -14.80 0.16 8.68
N THR A 13 -14.59 -0.79 7.79
CA THR A 13 -14.14 -2.16 8.11
C THR A 13 -12.63 -2.31 8.26
N LYS A 14 -11.86 -1.24 8.06
CA LYS A 14 -10.40 -1.29 8.20
C LYS A 14 -9.99 -1.15 9.65
N ASN A 15 -9.20 -2.07 10.14
CA ASN A 15 -8.72 -2.10 11.52
C ASN A 15 -7.29 -1.57 11.66
N CYS A 16 -6.61 -1.38 10.55
CA CYS A 16 -5.26 -0.87 10.50
C CYS A 16 -5.00 -0.22 9.14
N PHE A 17 -4.22 0.85 9.12
CA PHE A 17 -3.74 1.46 7.89
C PHE A 17 -2.31 1.95 8.08
N ILE A 18 -1.39 1.38 7.32
CA ILE A 18 -0.01 1.83 7.25
C ILE A 18 0.35 1.90 5.77
N SER A 19 0.87 3.04 5.35
CA SER A 19 1.36 3.23 3.99
C SER A 19 2.79 3.76 4.04
N PHE A 20 3.66 3.13 3.27
CA PHE A 20 5.04 3.60 3.07
C PHE A 20 5.13 4.20 1.68
N ILE A 21 5.42 5.48 1.63
CA ILE A 21 5.45 6.26 0.40
C ILE A 21 6.84 6.89 0.28
N PRO A 22 7.51 6.77 -0.88
CA PRO A 22 8.76 7.49 -1.12
C PRO A 22 8.58 8.99 -0.94
N GLU A 23 9.55 9.65 -0.32
CA GLU A 23 9.46 11.07 0.03
C GLU A 23 9.19 11.97 -1.19
N GLU A 24 9.83 11.69 -2.31
CA GLU A 24 9.64 12.44 -3.55
C GLU A 24 8.21 12.32 -4.06
N LEU A 25 7.64 11.11 -4.03
CA LEU A 25 6.24 10.90 -4.41
C LEU A 25 5.29 11.62 -3.44
N LEU A 26 5.59 11.59 -2.15
CA LEU A 26 4.79 12.31 -1.15
C LEU A 26 4.77 13.82 -1.41
N LYS A 27 5.91 14.41 -1.74
CA LYS A 27 6.00 15.83 -2.13
C LYS A 27 5.15 16.14 -3.36
N GLN A 28 5.21 15.29 -4.37
CA GLN A 28 4.39 15.43 -5.58
C GLN A 28 2.89 15.37 -5.26
N ILE A 29 2.47 14.42 -4.42
CA ILE A 29 1.07 14.27 -3.98
C ILE A 29 0.61 15.52 -3.24
N CYS A 30 1.41 16.04 -2.29
CA CYS A 30 1.07 17.22 -1.52
C CYS A 30 0.92 18.49 -2.39
N ASN A 31 1.68 18.58 -3.48
CA ASN A 31 1.64 19.71 -4.41
C ASN A 31 0.62 19.52 -5.54
N SER A 32 0.01 18.36 -5.66
CA SER A 32 -0.98 18.08 -6.70
C SER A 32 -2.38 18.57 -6.33
N LYS A 33 -3.21 18.77 -7.35
CA LYS A 33 -4.64 19.01 -7.15
C LYS A 33 -5.31 17.72 -6.65
N LYS A 34 -6.38 17.87 -5.89
CA LYS A 34 -7.17 16.72 -5.42
C LYS A 34 -7.61 15.85 -6.58
N VAL A 35 -7.27 14.56 -6.52
CA VAL A 35 -7.65 13.56 -7.52
C VAL A 35 -8.70 12.64 -6.92
N THR A 36 -9.81 12.43 -7.64
CA THR A 36 -10.88 11.53 -7.24
C THR A 36 -10.77 10.20 -7.97
N TYR A 37 -11.39 9.16 -7.43
CA TYR A 37 -11.49 7.86 -8.07
C TYR A 37 -12.08 7.95 -9.49
N GLU A 38 -13.15 8.75 -9.66
CA GLU A 38 -13.80 8.94 -10.95
C GLU A 38 -12.88 9.59 -12.00
N MET A 39 -12.04 10.52 -11.61
CA MET A 39 -11.07 11.15 -12.52
C MET A 39 -10.06 10.12 -13.04
N ILE A 40 -9.56 9.25 -12.15
CA ILE A 40 -8.63 8.17 -12.55
C ILE A 40 -9.32 7.20 -13.48
N ARG A 41 -10.53 6.74 -13.14
CA ARG A 41 -11.32 5.81 -13.96
C ARG A 41 -11.58 6.34 -15.36
N LYS A 42 -12.01 7.61 -15.47
CA LYS A 42 -12.26 8.26 -16.76
C LYS A 42 -10.98 8.37 -17.60
N ARG A 43 -9.85 8.68 -16.98
CA ARG A 43 -8.57 8.78 -17.67
C ARG A 43 -8.11 7.44 -18.19
N LEU A 44 -8.21 6.37 -17.41
CA LEU A 44 -7.91 5.00 -17.84
C LEU A 44 -8.81 4.59 -19.02
N PHE A 45 -10.09 4.89 -18.95
CA PHE A 45 -11.05 4.61 -20.03
C PHE A 45 -10.69 5.35 -21.33
N ARG A 46 -10.37 6.65 -21.26
CA ARG A 46 -9.96 7.45 -22.43
C ARG A 46 -8.70 6.91 -23.10
N ASN A 47 -7.77 6.39 -22.33
CA ASN A 47 -6.52 5.83 -22.84
C ASN A 47 -6.66 4.36 -23.28
N SER A 48 -7.88 3.85 -23.37
CA SER A 48 -8.20 2.45 -23.72
C SER A 48 -7.47 1.41 -22.85
N GLN A 49 -7.12 1.80 -21.63
CA GLN A 49 -6.48 0.90 -20.66
C GLN A 49 -7.56 0.11 -19.92
N LYS A 50 -7.53 -1.21 -20.06
CA LYS A 50 -8.47 -2.13 -19.41
C LYS A 50 -8.05 -2.53 -17.99
N ILE A 51 -7.30 -1.68 -17.30
CA ILE A 51 -6.82 -1.95 -15.94
C ILE A 51 -7.90 -1.52 -14.94
N ARG A 52 -8.32 -2.44 -14.08
CA ARG A 52 -9.15 -2.12 -12.94
C ARG A 52 -8.27 -1.63 -11.78
N ILE A 53 -8.69 -0.59 -11.07
CA ILE A 53 -7.91 -0.05 -9.94
C ILE A 53 -7.67 -1.12 -8.86
N ASN A 54 -8.64 -2.03 -8.64
CA ASN A 54 -8.46 -3.13 -7.70
C ASN A 54 -7.35 -4.12 -8.12
N GLU A 55 -7.09 -4.28 -9.41
CA GLU A 55 -6.00 -5.13 -9.91
C GLU A 55 -4.63 -4.57 -9.53
N LEU A 56 -4.49 -3.26 -9.39
CA LEU A 56 -3.25 -2.63 -8.90
C LEU A 56 -2.93 -3.06 -7.47
N ARG A 57 -3.95 -3.31 -6.67
CA ARG A 57 -3.77 -3.80 -5.31
C ARG A 57 -3.23 -5.23 -5.28
N ASP A 58 -3.76 -6.09 -6.15
CA ASP A 58 -3.30 -7.46 -6.28
C ASP A 58 -1.87 -7.51 -6.86
N TYR A 59 -1.60 -6.69 -7.85
CA TYR A 59 -0.25 -6.52 -8.40
C TYR A 59 0.75 -6.06 -7.34
N PHE A 60 0.39 -5.06 -6.54
CA PHE A 60 1.23 -4.55 -5.46
C PHE A 60 1.53 -5.62 -4.42
N GLY A 61 0.52 -6.38 -3.99
CA GLY A 61 0.70 -7.48 -3.05
C GLY A 61 1.63 -8.57 -3.60
N THR A 62 1.43 -8.98 -4.83
CA THR A 62 2.27 -9.98 -5.51
C THR A 62 3.71 -9.48 -5.69
N PHE A 63 3.88 -8.23 -6.09
CA PHE A 63 5.18 -7.60 -6.23
C PHE A 63 5.97 -7.60 -4.91
N LEU A 64 5.33 -7.19 -3.82
CA LEU A 64 5.98 -7.18 -2.50
C LEU A 64 6.34 -8.61 -2.03
N LEU A 65 5.47 -9.57 -2.28
CA LEU A 65 5.73 -10.98 -1.94
C LEU A 65 6.98 -11.50 -2.68
N GLN A 66 7.12 -11.19 -3.96
CA GLN A 66 8.29 -11.56 -4.77
C GLN A 66 9.58 -10.88 -4.30
N HIS A 67 9.48 -9.77 -3.58
CA HIS A 67 10.61 -9.04 -2.98
C HIS A 67 10.84 -9.39 -1.50
N GLY A 68 10.31 -10.52 -1.04
CA GLY A 68 10.60 -11.06 0.30
C GLY A 68 9.81 -10.39 1.43
N ILE A 69 8.76 -9.65 1.13
CA ILE A 69 7.85 -9.12 2.15
C ILE A 69 6.86 -10.23 2.54
N LEU A 70 6.69 -10.46 3.82
CA LEU A 70 5.80 -11.51 4.31
C LEU A 70 4.31 -11.18 4.06
N GLU A 71 3.50 -12.19 3.81
CA GLU A 71 2.05 -12.01 3.58
C GLU A 71 1.36 -11.22 4.69
N ALA A 72 1.71 -11.47 5.96
CA ALA A 72 1.17 -10.73 7.10
C ALA A 72 1.52 -9.23 7.03
N GLU A 73 2.73 -8.90 6.60
CA GLU A 73 3.21 -7.53 6.42
C GLU A 73 2.51 -6.85 5.24
N ILE A 74 2.30 -7.58 4.14
CA ILE A 74 1.54 -7.10 2.98
C ILE A 74 0.10 -6.78 3.38
N ASN A 75 -0.54 -7.67 4.14
CA ASN A 75 -1.89 -7.43 4.65
C ASN A 75 -1.95 -6.18 5.51
N LEU A 76 -0.94 -5.92 6.34
CA LEU A 76 -0.83 -4.71 7.14
C LEU A 76 -0.77 -3.46 6.25
N CYS A 77 0.07 -3.46 5.21
CA CYS A 77 0.17 -2.36 4.24
C CYS A 77 -1.14 -2.14 3.47
N GLN A 78 -1.96 -3.17 3.32
CA GLN A 78 -3.27 -3.10 2.68
C GLN A 78 -4.41 -2.79 3.65
N GLY A 79 -4.11 -2.53 4.91
CA GLY A 79 -5.09 -2.21 5.95
C GLY A 79 -5.90 -3.41 6.43
N ARG A 80 -5.34 -4.61 6.35
CA ARG A 80 -5.96 -5.84 6.84
C ARG A 80 -5.21 -6.37 8.05
N ILE A 81 -5.94 -6.83 9.06
CA ILE A 81 -5.36 -7.63 10.14
C ILE A 81 -5.56 -9.09 9.77
N PRO A 82 -4.49 -9.89 9.69
CA PRO A 82 -4.60 -11.30 9.39
C PRO A 82 -5.50 -12.02 10.40
N PRO A 83 -6.28 -13.03 9.96
CA PRO A 83 -7.23 -13.73 10.83
C PRO A 83 -6.55 -14.68 11.84
N SER A 84 -5.27 -14.99 11.68
CA SER A 84 -4.53 -15.83 12.60
C SER A 84 -4.50 -15.22 14.00
N ILE A 85 -4.85 -16.01 15.02
CA ILE A 85 -4.81 -15.62 16.43
C ILE A 85 -3.40 -15.17 16.84
N PHE A 86 -2.37 -15.89 16.39
CA PHE A 86 -0.98 -15.53 16.66
C PHE A 86 -0.65 -14.14 16.11
N ILE A 87 -0.93 -13.88 14.85
CA ILE A 87 -0.64 -12.61 14.20
C ILE A 87 -1.48 -11.49 14.79
N LYS A 88 -2.76 -11.74 15.09
CA LYS A 88 -3.68 -10.76 15.65
C LYS A 88 -3.28 -10.28 17.05
N HIS A 89 -2.76 -11.18 17.89
CA HIS A 89 -2.52 -10.89 19.31
C HIS A 89 -1.05 -10.83 19.71
N TYR A 90 -0.19 -11.57 19.06
CA TYR A 90 1.21 -11.76 19.49
C TYR A 90 2.23 -11.17 18.53
N TRP A 91 1.88 -11.00 17.26
CA TRP A 91 2.81 -10.45 16.29
C TRP A 91 2.93 -8.94 16.42
N SER A 92 4.16 -8.47 16.59
CA SER A 92 4.49 -7.06 16.66
C SER A 92 5.62 -6.75 15.66
N PRO A 93 5.29 -6.35 14.42
CA PRO A 93 6.31 -6.08 13.42
C PRO A 93 7.12 -4.84 13.77
N LYS A 94 8.41 -4.88 13.48
CA LYS A 94 9.26 -3.69 13.52
C LYS A 94 8.98 -2.84 12.29
N LEU A 95 8.20 -1.78 12.49
CA LEU A 95 7.72 -0.93 11.39
C LEU A 95 8.86 -0.24 10.63
N SER A 96 9.95 0.11 11.31
CA SER A 96 11.12 0.71 10.65
C SER A 96 11.80 -0.26 9.67
N GLU A 97 11.96 -1.52 10.04
CA GLU A 97 12.54 -2.53 9.16
C GLU A 97 11.60 -2.86 8.00
N LEU A 98 10.31 -2.95 8.25
CA LEU A 98 9.31 -3.14 7.21
C LEU A 98 9.30 -1.98 6.21
N ARG A 99 9.31 -0.75 6.73
CA ARG A 99 9.42 0.47 5.91
C ARG A 99 10.62 0.40 4.97
N ASP A 100 11.77 0.10 5.49
CA ASP A 100 13.02 0.09 4.72
C ASP A 100 12.99 -0.98 3.62
N ARG A 101 12.49 -2.17 3.92
CA ARG A 101 12.32 -3.24 2.91
C ARG A 101 11.31 -2.87 1.83
N VAL A 102 10.18 -2.29 2.19
CA VAL A 102 9.16 -1.84 1.22
C VAL A 102 9.71 -0.72 0.35
N LEU A 103 10.38 0.27 0.92
CA LEU A 103 10.94 1.39 0.15
C LEU A 103 12.04 0.94 -0.80
N ILE A 104 12.88 -0.02 -0.42
CA ILE A 104 13.88 -0.61 -1.32
C ILE A 104 13.21 -1.31 -2.50
N ALA A 105 12.17 -2.10 -2.24
CA ALA A 105 11.42 -2.77 -3.30
C ALA A 105 10.77 -1.77 -4.27
N LEU A 106 10.13 -0.73 -3.75
CA LEU A 106 9.50 0.32 -4.57
C LEU A 106 10.51 1.11 -5.40
N LYS A 107 11.71 1.37 -4.87
CA LYS A 107 12.77 2.02 -5.64
C LYS A 107 13.22 1.16 -6.82
N GLY A 108 13.33 -0.15 -6.62
CA GLY A 108 13.60 -1.10 -7.71
C GLY A 108 12.51 -1.08 -8.78
N LEU A 109 11.24 -1.02 -8.39
CA LEU A 109 10.12 -0.91 -9.31
C LEU A 109 10.17 0.40 -10.10
N GLU A 110 10.41 1.52 -9.43
CA GLU A 110 10.55 2.84 -10.07
C GLU A 110 11.64 2.83 -11.14
N GLN A 111 12.80 2.26 -10.83
CA GLN A 111 13.89 2.13 -11.78
C GLN A 111 13.51 1.26 -12.99
N SER A 112 12.77 0.18 -12.79
CA SER A 112 12.35 -0.69 -13.88
C SER A 112 11.29 -0.05 -14.79
N ILE A 113 10.46 0.83 -14.27
CA ILE A 113 9.46 1.58 -15.05
C ILE A 113 10.12 2.69 -15.87
N ASN A 114 11.13 3.36 -15.30
CA ASN A 114 11.82 4.47 -15.96
C ASN A 114 12.90 4.04 -16.97
N ASN A 115 13.21 2.78 -17.01
CA ASN A 115 14.07 2.19 -18.04
C ASN A 115 13.20 1.69 -19.21
#